data_fde920c097eb1193da06592ae44d8aa8
#
_entry.id   fde920c097eb1193da06592ae44d8aa8
#
_cell.length_a   1.000
_cell.length_b   1.000
_cell.length_c   1.000
_cell.angle_alpha   90.00
_cell.angle_beta   90.00
_cell.angle_gamma   90.00
#
_symmetry.space_group_name_H-M   'P 1'
#
loop_
_entity.id
_entity.type
_entity.pdbx_description
1 polymer ?
#
loop_
_entity_poly.entity_id
_entity_poly.type
_entity_poly.pdbx_seq_one_letter_code
_entity_poly.pdbx_strand_id
1 'polypeptide(L)'
;LSGLIYPLMQALDEHYLDCDVQFGGVDQRKIFVLAEENLQSLGYKKRAHLMNPMVPGLGQGGKMSASDPNSKIDLLEEPKQVKKKINSAFCSPGVVEDNGLLAFVQHVIQRIQELKFGEGHFEFFINRPDKFGGPITYNSFEQLRSDFKEEKLSPPDLKTGVADAIVELLEPIRQEYANSPEFQEAQEKGYPVAKPEKSKKAKKPKNKGTRYPGSQPDGSAPAGDDKSAIQEVAEKVKEAVLE
;
A
#
# COMPACT_ATOMS: atom_id res chain seq x y z
N LEU A 1 25.09 7.54 1.00
CA LEU A 1 25.32 8.53 -0.06
C LEU A 1 24.15 8.59 -1.05
N SER A 2 23.59 7.44 -1.48
CA SER A 2 22.45 7.40 -2.41
C SER A 2 21.23 8.19 -1.93
N GLY A 3 20.89 8.12 -0.64
CA GLY A 3 19.78 8.87 -0.06
C GLY A 3 19.95 10.39 -0.09
N LEU A 4 21.18 10.90 -0.17
CA LEU A 4 21.48 12.33 -0.32
C LEU A 4 21.43 12.77 -1.78
N ILE A 5 21.82 11.90 -2.70
CA ILE A 5 21.89 12.22 -4.13
C ILE A 5 20.55 12.06 -4.82
N TYR A 6 19.74 11.08 -4.41
CA TYR A 6 18.46 10.76 -5.02
C TYR A 6 17.52 11.98 -5.21
N PRO A 7 17.27 12.83 -4.17
CA PRO A 7 16.40 14.00 -4.35
C PRO A 7 16.91 15.00 -5.40
N LEU A 8 18.23 15.15 -5.51
CA LEU A 8 18.85 16.02 -6.51
C LEU A 8 18.70 15.46 -7.93
N MET A 9 18.87 14.14 -8.08
CA MET A 9 18.66 13.49 -9.37
C MET A 9 17.20 13.62 -9.83
N GLN A 10 16.24 13.36 -8.94
CA GLN A 10 14.83 13.51 -9.25
C GLN A 10 14.47 14.97 -9.60
N ALA A 11 15.04 15.95 -8.92
CA ALA A 11 14.85 17.36 -9.27
C ALA A 11 15.38 17.67 -10.68
N LEU A 12 16.53 17.12 -11.05
CA LEU A 12 17.13 17.29 -12.40
C LEU A 12 16.33 16.59 -13.50
N ASP A 13 15.56 15.55 -13.19
CA ASP A 13 14.70 14.87 -14.17
C ASP A 13 13.74 15.86 -14.85
N GLU A 14 13.28 16.90 -14.15
CA GLU A 14 12.43 17.94 -14.72
C GLU A 14 13.07 18.64 -15.92
N HIS A 15 14.38 18.81 -15.89
CA HIS A 15 15.12 19.43 -16.99
C HIS A 15 15.40 18.43 -18.10
N TYR A 16 15.94 17.25 -17.76
CA TYR A 16 16.38 16.27 -18.74
C TYR A 16 15.23 15.59 -19.49
N LEU A 17 14.04 15.50 -18.87
CA LEU A 17 12.82 15.03 -19.51
C LEU A 17 12.05 16.14 -20.24
N ASP A 18 12.54 17.40 -20.15
CA ASP A 18 11.94 18.59 -20.77
C ASP A 18 10.43 18.73 -20.52
N CYS A 19 10.01 18.44 -19.30
CA CYS A 19 8.61 18.54 -18.90
C CYS A 19 8.25 19.99 -18.53
N ASP A 20 6.99 20.37 -18.69
CA ASP A 20 6.44 21.65 -18.22
C ASP A 20 5.80 21.52 -16.83
N VAL A 21 5.30 20.32 -16.53
CA VAL A 21 4.62 20.00 -15.28
C VAL A 21 5.12 18.67 -14.75
N GLN A 22 5.44 18.62 -13.45
CA GLN A 22 5.71 17.38 -12.75
C GLN A 22 4.52 17.03 -11.85
N PHE A 23 4.06 15.77 -11.92
CA PHE A 23 2.94 15.26 -11.15
C PHE A 23 3.41 14.20 -10.15
N GLY A 24 2.94 14.28 -8.91
CA GLY A 24 3.28 13.30 -7.89
C GLY A 24 2.34 13.30 -6.70
N GLY A 25 2.57 12.42 -5.75
CA GLY A 25 1.89 12.45 -4.46
C GLY A 25 2.43 13.59 -3.57
N VAL A 26 1.65 14.00 -2.58
CA VAL A 26 2.05 15.03 -1.60
C VAL A 26 3.33 14.68 -0.81
N ASP A 27 3.69 13.40 -0.76
CA ASP A 27 4.94 12.91 -0.18
C ASP A 27 6.19 13.35 -0.97
N GLN A 28 6.02 13.73 -2.26
CA GLN A 28 7.10 14.28 -3.11
C GLN A 28 7.32 15.78 -2.92
N ARG A 29 6.48 16.45 -2.12
CA ARG A 29 6.51 17.90 -1.94
C ARG A 29 7.89 18.45 -1.60
N LYS A 30 8.66 17.78 -0.75
CA LYS A 30 10.00 18.23 -0.37
C LYS A 30 10.98 18.26 -1.55
N ILE A 31 10.84 17.32 -2.49
CA ILE A 31 11.68 17.27 -3.69
C ILE A 31 11.24 18.35 -4.68
N PHE A 32 9.94 18.59 -4.81
CA PHE A 32 9.41 19.67 -5.66
C PHE A 32 9.85 21.04 -5.16
N VAL A 33 9.82 21.29 -3.85
CA VAL A 33 10.35 22.52 -3.24
C VAL A 33 11.85 22.64 -3.50
N LEU A 34 12.63 21.55 -3.31
CA LEU A 34 14.06 21.53 -3.62
C LEU A 34 14.34 21.94 -5.09
N ALA A 35 13.55 21.41 -6.02
CA ALA A 35 13.64 21.74 -7.44
C ALA A 35 13.31 23.22 -7.69
N GLU A 36 12.22 23.73 -7.12
CA GLU A 36 11.78 25.12 -7.28
C GLU A 36 12.81 26.13 -6.75
N GLU A 37 13.41 25.85 -5.59
CA GLU A 37 14.37 26.75 -4.95
C GLU A 37 15.74 26.77 -5.64
N ASN A 38 16.18 25.65 -6.24
CA ASN A 38 17.55 25.51 -6.70
C ASN A 38 17.72 25.50 -8.21
N LEU A 39 16.80 24.92 -8.98
CA LEU A 39 17.00 24.76 -10.42
C LEU A 39 17.09 26.08 -11.18
N GLN A 40 16.35 27.09 -10.74
CA GLN A 40 16.41 28.44 -11.39
C GLN A 40 17.77 29.11 -11.20
N SER A 41 18.40 28.96 -10.02
CA SER A 41 19.73 29.50 -9.76
C SER A 41 20.82 28.86 -10.63
N LEU A 42 20.56 27.64 -11.10
CA LEU A 42 21.41 26.90 -12.04
C LEU A 42 21.11 27.22 -13.51
N GLY A 43 20.20 28.17 -13.79
CA GLY A 43 19.81 28.56 -15.13
C GLY A 43 18.75 27.69 -15.80
N TYR A 44 18.11 26.78 -15.05
CA TYR A 44 17.04 25.95 -15.55
C TYR A 44 15.67 26.65 -15.49
N LYS A 45 14.75 26.22 -16.37
CA LYS A 45 13.38 26.74 -16.47
C LYS A 45 12.57 26.39 -15.19
N LYS A 46 11.76 27.33 -14.71
CA LYS A 46 10.75 27.07 -13.67
C LYS A 46 9.63 26.19 -14.24
N ARG A 47 9.19 25.21 -13.44
CA ARG A 47 8.13 24.26 -13.80
C ARG A 47 6.99 24.30 -12.80
N ALA A 48 5.83 23.79 -13.22
CA ALA A 48 4.69 23.63 -12.32
C ALA A 48 4.73 22.24 -11.65
N HIS A 49 4.29 22.20 -10.40
CA HIS A 49 4.19 20.96 -9.64
C HIS A 49 2.73 20.71 -9.21
N LEU A 50 2.19 19.59 -9.63
CA LEU A 50 0.85 19.13 -9.22
C LEU A 50 0.97 17.97 -8.26
N MET A 51 0.22 18.03 -7.16
CA MET A 51 0.26 17.01 -6.12
C MET A 51 -1.12 16.48 -5.82
N ASN A 52 -1.27 15.17 -5.85
CA ASN A 52 -2.48 14.49 -5.39
C ASN A 52 -2.37 14.08 -3.91
N PRO A 53 -3.50 14.01 -3.20
CA PRO A 53 -3.53 13.50 -1.84
C PRO A 53 -3.10 12.04 -1.77
N MET A 54 -2.57 11.63 -0.61
CA MET A 54 -2.24 10.23 -0.36
C MET A 54 -3.50 9.46 0.00
N VAL A 55 -3.69 8.31 -0.64
CA VAL A 55 -4.70 7.33 -0.21
C VAL A 55 -4.02 6.36 0.75
N PRO A 56 -4.46 6.28 2.02
CA PRO A 56 -3.91 5.32 2.98
C PRO A 56 -4.06 3.88 2.48
N GLY A 57 -3.12 3.02 2.90
CA GLY A 57 -3.22 1.58 2.65
C GLY A 57 -4.32 0.92 3.47
N LEU A 58 -4.58 -0.35 3.18
CA LEU A 58 -5.63 -1.13 3.84
C LEU A 58 -5.31 -1.52 5.30
N GLY A 59 -4.06 -1.37 5.73
CA GLY A 59 -3.61 -1.65 7.11
C GLY A 59 -3.80 -0.48 8.07
N GLN A 60 -3.67 -0.74 9.37
CA GLN A 60 -3.71 0.30 10.40
C GLN A 60 -2.52 1.26 10.26
N GLY A 61 -2.80 2.57 10.14
CA GLY A 61 -1.76 3.60 9.95
C GLY A 61 -0.95 3.41 8.68
N GLY A 62 -1.49 2.65 7.72
CA GLY A 62 -0.77 2.02 6.66
C GLY A 62 -0.50 2.91 5.47
N LYS A 63 0.78 3.10 5.16
CA LYS A 63 1.21 3.44 3.81
C LYS A 63 1.03 2.20 2.91
N MET A 64 0.48 2.37 1.71
CA MET A 64 0.52 1.30 0.71
C MET A 64 1.98 0.92 0.43
N SER A 65 2.28 -0.37 0.52
CA SER A 65 3.62 -0.89 0.25
C SER A 65 3.58 -1.90 -0.88
N ALA A 66 4.44 -1.70 -1.88
CA ALA A 66 4.58 -2.66 -2.97
C ALA A 66 5.08 -4.04 -2.49
N SER A 67 5.79 -4.08 -1.35
CA SER A 67 6.32 -5.31 -0.75
C SER A 67 5.29 -6.10 0.08
N ASP A 68 4.15 -5.48 0.45
CA ASP A 68 3.05 -6.17 1.13
C ASP A 68 1.86 -6.35 0.18
N PRO A 69 1.64 -7.56 -0.35
CA PRO A 69 0.54 -7.84 -1.26
C PRO A 69 -0.86 -7.58 -0.66
N ASN A 70 -0.99 -7.57 0.68
CA ASN A 70 -2.28 -7.35 1.35
C ASN A 70 -2.58 -5.86 1.59
N SER A 71 -1.59 -4.98 1.47
CA SER A 71 -1.76 -3.54 1.68
C SER A 71 -2.29 -2.79 0.46
N LYS A 72 -2.34 -3.45 -0.70
CA LYS A 72 -2.72 -2.86 -1.99
C LYS A 72 -3.70 -3.76 -2.76
N ILE A 73 -4.39 -3.17 -3.73
CA ILE A 73 -5.21 -3.88 -4.72
C ILE A 73 -4.59 -3.64 -6.09
N ASP A 74 -4.31 -4.72 -6.80
CA ASP A 74 -3.77 -4.66 -8.16
C ASP A 74 -4.92 -4.54 -9.19
N LEU A 75 -4.65 -3.90 -10.34
CA LEU A 75 -5.67 -3.63 -11.36
C LEU A 75 -6.29 -4.90 -11.95
N LEU A 76 -5.54 -6.00 -12.01
CA LEU A 76 -6.00 -7.30 -12.52
C LEU A 76 -6.44 -8.25 -11.41
N GLU A 77 -6.60 -7.76 -10.17
CA GLU A 77 -6.92 -8.64 -9.06
C GLU A 77 -8.32 -9.24 -9.16
N GLU A 78 -8.40 -10.52 -8.87
CA GLU A 78 -9.66 -11.26 -8.90
C GLU A 78 -10.68 -10.75 -7.88
N PRO A 79 -11.99 -10.70 -8.21
CA PRO A 79 -13.04 -10.17 -7.33
C PRO A 79 -13.04 -10.77 -5.92
N LYS A 80 -12.76 -12.08 -5.81
CA LYS A 80 -12.69 -12.78 -4.51
C LYS A 80 -11.53 -12.28 -3.66
N GLN A 81 -10.39 -11.95 -4.28
CA GLN A 81 -9.22 -11.44 -3.56
C GLN A 81 -9.45 -9.99 -3.13
N VAL A 82 -10.03 -9.15 -3.99
CA VAL A 82 -10.45 -7.79 -3.65
C VAL A 82 -11.35 -7.81 -2.41
N LYS A 83 -12.43 -8.61 -2.43
CA LYS A 83 -13.35 -8.74 -1.29
C LYS A 83 -12.64 -9.22 -0.02
N LYS A 84 -11.73 -10.19 -0.12
CA LYS A 84 -10.95 -10.69 1.02
C LYS A 84 -10.05 -9.61 1.62
N LYS A 85 -9.33 -8.85 0.79
CA LYS A 85 -8.44 -7.76 1.23
C LYS A 85 -9.23 -6.64 1.90
N ILE A 86 -10.31 -6.18 1.28
CA ILE A 86 -11.17 -5.13 1.87
C ILE A 86 -11.81 -5.60 3.18
N ASN A 87 -12.25 -6.85 3.28
CA ASN A 87 -12.79 -7.39 4.54
C ASN A 87 -11.75 -7.43 5.66
N SER A 88 -10.49 -7.68 5.34
CA SER A 88 -9.39 -7.66 6.31
C SER A 88 -8.82 -6.26 6.57
N ALA A 89 -9.22 -5.25 5.81
CA ALA A 89 -8.75 -3.87 5.99
C ALA A 89 -9.10 -3.33 7.39
N PHE A 90 -8.22 -2.50 7.94
CA PHE A 90 -8.48 -1.84 9.20
C PHE A 90 -9.59 -0.78 9.02
N CYS A 91 -10.62 -0.86 9.85
CA CYS A 91 -11.75 0.07 9.83
C CYS A 91 -12.44 0.04 11.19
N SER A 92 -12.16 1.01 12.04
CA SER A 92 -12.78 1.14 13.36
C SER A 92 -14.12 1.87 13.26
N PRO A 93 -15.15 1.45 14.03
CA PRO A 93 -16.44 2.14 14.08
C PRO A 93 -16.28 3.62 14.43
N GLY A 94 -17.00 4.51 13.76
CA GLY A 94 -17.02 5.94 14.03
C GLY A 94 -15.73 6.72 13.72
N VAL A 95 -14.62 6.04 13.40
CA VAL A 95 -13.33 6.68 13.12
C VAL A 95 -13.23 7.02 11.64
N VAL A 96 -13.28 8.32 11.33
CA VAL A 96 -13.21 8.85 9.96
C VAL A 96 -11.81 9.33 9.59
N GLU A 97 -11.01 9.76 10.55
CA GLU A 97 -9.63 10.20 10.36
C GLU A 97 -8.74 8.99 10.03
N ASP A 98 -7.85 9.14 9.05
CA ASP A 98 -6.93 8.08 8.57
C ASP A 98 -7.63 6.77 8.18
N ASN A 99 -8.92 6.83 7.84
CA ASN A 99 -9.68 5.69 7.37
C ASN A 99 -9.44 5.46 5.87
N GLY A 100 -8.65 4.43 5.55
CA GLY A 100 -8.28 4.13 4.16
C GLY A 100 -9.46 3.82 3.25
N LEU A 101 -10.55 3.24 3.77
CA LEU A 101 -11.74 2.94 2.97
C LEU A 101 -12.53 4.21 2.61
N LEU A 102 -12.74 5.12 3.57
CA LEU A 102 -13.37 6.41 3.29
C LEU A 102 -12.52 7.28 2.36
N ALA A 103 -11.20 7.28 2.56
CA ALA A 103 -10.27 8.00 1.68
C ALA A 103 -10.33 7.43 0.25
N PHE A 104 -10.46 6.12 0.08
CA PHE A 104 -10.62 5.50 -1.23
C PHE A 104 -11.94 5.91 -1.90
N VAL A 105 -13.05 5.94 -1.15
CA VAL A 105 -14.33 6.42 -1.68
C VAL A 105 -14.22 7.87 -2.15
N GLN A 106 -13.61 8.74 -1.34
CA GLN A 106 -13.49 10.17 -1.62
C GLN A 106 -12.53 10.47 -2.79
N HIS A 107 -11.34 9.88 -2.76
CA HIS A 107 -10.26 10.27 -3.68
C HIS A 107 -10.20 9.42 -4.96
N VAL A 108 -10.88 8.27 -4.98
CA VAL A 108 -10.89 7.40 -6.16
C VAL A 108 -12.30 7.26 -6.71
N ILE A 109 -13.25 6.68 -5.96
CA ILE A 109 -14.59 6.38 -6.49
C ILE A 109 -15.32 7.67 -6.89
N GLN A 110 -15.41 8.64 -5.99
CA GLN A 110 -16.08 9.91 -6.26
C GLN A 110 -15.43 10.62 -7.46
N ARG A 111 -14.10 10.70 -7.52
CA ARG A 111 -13.41 11.41 -8.62
C ARG A 111 -13.62 10.74 -9.97
N ILE A 112 -13.66 9.41 -10.02
CA ILE A 112 -13.97 8.69 -11.26
C ILE A 112 -15.43 8.91 -11.69
N GLN A 113 -16.36 8.96 -10.74
CA GLN A 113 -17.76 9.27 -11.05
C GLN A 113 -17.91 10.71 -11.56
N GLU A 114 -17.28 11.69 -10.93
CA GLU A 114 -17.25 13.08 -11.41
C GLU A 114 -16.68 13.21 -12.83
N LEU A 115 -15.62 12.45 -13.15
CA LEU A 115 -15.06 12.42 -14.50
C LEU A 115 -16.01 11.81 -15.54
N LYS A 116 -16.81 10.81 -15.15
CA LYS A 116 -17.74 10.12 -16.05
C LYS A 116 -19.07 10.84 -16.23
N PHE A 117 -19.59 11.42 -15.16
CA PHE A 117 -20.99 11.90 -15.10
C PHE A 117 -21.10 13.41 -14.85
N GLY A 118 -20.00 14.10 -14.60
CA GLY A 118 -19.96 15.54 -14.32
C GLY A 118 -19.64 15.87 -12.86
N GLU A 119 -19.20 17.12 -12.65
CA GLU A 119 -18.80 17.63 -11.34
C GLU A 119 -19.93 17.51 -10.31
N GLY A 120 -19.60 17.06 -9.10
CA GLY A 120 -20.55 16.87 -8.00
C GLY A 120 -21.39 15.59 -8.07
N HIS A 121 -21.25 14.79 -9.12
CA HIS A 121 -21.92 13.49 -9.17
C HIS A 121 -21.28 12.51 -8.17
N PHE A 122 -22.10 11.96 -7.30
CA PHE A 122 -21.69 10.92 -6.36
C PHE A 122 -22.86 9.97 -6.10
N GLU A 123 -22.65 8.70 -6.34
CA GLU A 123 -23.56 7.62 -6.00
C GLU A 123 -22.78 6.45 -5.41
N PHE A 124 -23.09 6.11 -4.16
CA PHE A 124 -22.42 5.01 -3.48
C PHE A 124 -23.46 4.06 -2.90
N PHE A 125 -23.58 2.91 -3.53
CA PHE A 125 -24.55 1.88 -3.17
C PHE A 125 -23.94 0.84 -2.24
N ILE A 126 -24.66 0.48 -1.17
CA ILE A 126 -24.31 -0.59 -0.24
C ILE A 126 -25.44 -1.59 -0.20
N ASN A 127 -25.15 -2.80 -0.66
CA ASN A 127 -26.07 -3.92 -0.59
C ASN A 127 -25.96 -4.60 0.78
N ARG A 128 -26.92 -4.34 1.67
CA ARG A 128 -26.99 -4.98 2.99
C ARG A 128 -28.32 -5.71 3.17
N PRO A 129 -28.32 -6.78 4.01
CA PRO A 129 -29.54 -7.54 4.28
C PRO A 129 -30.63 -6.71 4.97
N ASP A 130 -31.92 -7.04 4.73
CA ASP A 130 -33.09 -6.34 5.31
C ASP A 130 -33.05 -6.27 6.85
N LYS A 131 -32.55 -7.31 7.50
CA LYS A 131 -32.37 -7.34 8.98
C LYS A 131 -31.46 -6.24 9.53
N PHE A 132 -30.64 -5.63 8.67
CA PHE A 132 -29.76 -4.50 9.00
C PHE A 132 -30.24 -3.18 8.38
N GLY A 133 -31.50 -3.11 7.94
CA GLY A 133 -32.13 -1.93 7.38
C GLY A 133 -32.19 -1.91 5.85
N GLY A 134 -31.84 -3.01 5.17
CA GLY A 134 -31.89 -3.13 3.70
C GLY A 134 -30.82 -2.31 2.95
N PRO A 135 -30.82 -2.35 1.63
CA PRO A 135 -29.89 -1.61 0.79
C PRO A 135 -29.98 -0.10 1.03
N ILE A 136 -28.84 0.59 0.91
CA ILE A 136 -28.75 2.05 1.06
C ILE A 136 -27.91 2.65 -0.05
N THR A 137 -28.34 3.83 -0.55
CA THR A 137 -27.58 4.63 -1.52
C THR A 137 -27.26 5.99 -0.92
N TYR A 138 -26.00 6.39 -1.00
CA TYR A 138 -25.54 7.73 -0.65
C TYR A 138 -25.31 8.55 -1.91
N ASN A 139 -25.89 9.75 -1.94
CA ASN A 139 -25.71 10.72 -3.03
C ASN A 139 -24.77 11.87 -2.63
N SER A 140 -24.13 11.77 -1.47
CA SER A 140 -23.13 12.71 -0.96
C SER A 140 -22.10 11.96 -0.11
N PHE A 141 -20.83 12.24 -0.34
CA PHE A 141 -19.75 11.69 0.46
C PHE A 141 -19.81 12.21 1.90
N GLU A 142 -20.21 13.46 2.09
CA GLU A 142 -20.34 14.07 3.42
C GLU A 142 -21.40 13.35 4.25
N GLN A 143 -22.54 12.96 3.65
CA GLN A 143 -23.57 12.18 4.32
C GLN A 143 -23.05 10.79 4.71
N LEU A 144 -22.38 10.08 3.79
CA LEU A 144 -21.77 8.78 4.07
C LEU A 144 -20.76 8.88 5.22
N ARG A 145 -19.90 9.90 5.20
CA ARG A 145 -18.91 10.17 6.24
C ARG A 145 -19.57 10.49 7.59
N SER A 146 -20.64 11.30 7.61
CA SER A 146 -21.40 11.64 8.82
C SER A 146 -22.06 10.41 9.42
N ASP A 147 -22.75 9.61 8.61
CA ASP A 147 -23.44 8.41 9.08
C ASP A 147 -22.44 7.35 9.58
N PHE A 148 -21.24 7.27 8.98
CA PHE A 148 -20.18 6.41 9.49
C PHE A 148 -19.63 6.93 10.83
N LYS A 149 -19.42 8.25 10.97
CA LYS A 149 -18.96 8.89 12.22
C LYS A 149 -19.96 8.71 13.36
N GLU A 150 -21.25 8.77 13.04
CA GLU A 150 -22.34 8.59 13.99
C GLU A 150 -22.70 7.10 14.24
N GLU A 151 -21.92 6.19 13.69
CA GLU A 151 -22.09 4.72 13.78
C GLU A 151 -23.44 4.21 13.21
N LYS A 152 -24.14 5.01 12.39
CA LYS A 152 -25.34 4.59 11.64
C LYS A 152 -24.98 3.64 10.50
N LEU A 153 -23.77 3.78 9.97
CA LEU A 153 -23.18 2.88 8.99
C LEU A 153 -22.07 2.05 9.64
N SER A 154 -22.24 0.74 9.64
CA SER A 154 -21.26 -0.16 10.26
C SER A 154 -20.01 -0.36 9.40
N PRO A 155 -18.82 -0.68 9.99
CA PRO A 155 -17.64 -1.04 9.22
C PRO A 155 -17.84 -2.20 8.23
N PRO A 156 -18.56 -3.30 8.55
CA PRO A 156 -18.85 -4.36 7.61
C PRO A 156 -19.66 -3.87 6.39
N ASP A 157 -20.64 -2.97 6.58
CA ASP A 157 -21.44 -2.42 5.49
C ASP A 157 -20.58 -1.54 4.58
N LEU A 158 -19.77 -0.64 5.15
CA LEU A 158 -18.81 0.19 4.40
C LEU A 158 -17.85 -0.69 3.60
N LYS A 159 -17.29 -1.74 4.21
CA LYS A 159 -16.38 -2.69 3.53
C LYS A 159 -17.06 -3.37 2.36
N THR A 160 -18.30 -3.78 2.51
CA THR A 160 -19.09 -4.41 1.43
C THR A 160 -19.26 -3.46 0.26
N GLY A 161 -19.73 -2.23 0.51
CA GLY A 161 -19.89 -1.22 -0.53
C GLY A 161 -18.59 -0.86 -1.25
N VAL A 162 -17.51 -0.67 -0.49
CA VAL A 162 -16.18 -0.38 -1.08
C VAL A 162 -15.67 -1.56 -1.93
N ALA A 163 -15.82 -2.79 -1.44
CA ALA A 163 -15.38 -3.97 -2.18
C ALA A 163 -16.15 -4.14 -3.49
N ASP A 164 -17.48 -3.96 -3.46
CA ASP A 164 -18.31 -4.07 -4.65
C ASP A 164 -18.00 -2.95 -5.66
N ALA A 165 -17.83 -1.72 -5.21
CA ALA A 165 -17.46 -0.60 -6.06
C ALA A 165 -16.07 -0.79 -6.72
N ILE A 166 -15.08 -1.33 -5.99
CA ILE A 166 -13.75 -1.63 -6.57
C ILE A 166 -13.86 -2.76 -7.60
N VAL A 167 -14.61 -3.81 -7.30
CA VAL A 167 -14.82 -4.93 -8.23
C VAL A 167 -15.44 -4.44 -9.53
N GLU A 168 -16.45 -3.59 -9.45
CA GLU A 168 -17.11 -2.98 -10.62
C GLU A 168 -16.15 -2.07 -11.40
N LEU A 169 -15.38 -1.24 -10.69
CA LEU A 169 -14.39 -0.33 -11.30
C LEU A 169 -13.31 -1.07 -12.08
N LEU A 170 -12.86 -2.21 -11.58
CA LEU A 170 -11.78 -3.00 -12.19
C LEU A 170 -12.28 -3.96 -13.27
N GLU A 171 -13.57 -4.22 -13.36
CA GLU A 171 -14.12 -5.19 -14.31
C GLU A 171 -13.79 -4.88 -15.78
N PRO A 172 -13.95 -3.64 -16.29
CA PRO A 172 -13.57 -3.32 -17.67
C PRO A 172 -12.08 -3.57 -17.96
N ILE A 173 -11.22 -3.29 -16.97
CA ILE A 173 -9.76 -3.51 -17.09
C ILE A 173 -9.44 -4.99 -17.20
N ARG A 174 -10.08 -5.82 -16.36
CA ARG A 174 -9.91 -7.28 -16.41
C ARG A 174 -10.41 -7.86 -17.72
N GLN A 175 -11.54 -7.38 -18.22
CA GLN A 175 -12.10 -7.83 -19.52
C GLN A 175 -11.18 -7.44 -20.69
N GLU A 176 -10.66 -6.22 -20.70
CA GLU A 176 -9.72 -5.78 -21.73
C GLU A 176 -8.45 -6.64 -21.70
N TYR A 177 -7.89 -6.88 -20.53
CA TYR A 177 -6.71 -7.75 -20.38
C TYR A 177 -7.01 -9.18 -20.86
N ALA A 178 -8.15 -9.75 -20.48
CA ALA A 178 -8.53 -11.11 -20.86
C ALA A 178 -8.72 -11.27 -22.39
N ASN A 179 -9.13 -10.20 -23.07
CA ASN A 179 -9.38 -10.17 -24.51
C ASN A 179 -8.15 -9.74 -25.32
N SER A 180 -7.06 -9.32 -24.69
CA SER A 180 -5.84 -8.83 -25.37
C SER A 180 -4.67 -9.79 -25.20
N PRO A 181 -4.35 -10.64 -26.20
CA PRO A 181 -3.16 -11.49 -26.17
C PRO A 181 -1.86 -10.68 -26.06
N GLU A 182 -1.84 -9.46 -26.61
CA GLU A 182 -0.68 -8.57 -26.57
C GLU A 182 -0.35 -8.15 -25.12
N PHE A 183 -1.35 -7.78 -24.33
CA PHE A 183 -1.15 -7.45 -22.91
C PHE A 183 -0.70 -8.65 -22.10
N GLN A 184 -1.24 -9.84 -22.38
CA GLN A 184 -0.84 -11.09 -21.71
C GLN A 184 0.61 -11.44 -22.03
N GLU A 185 1.01 -11.35 -23.31
CA GLU A 185 2.39 -11.57 -23.73
C GLU A 185 3.36 -10.54 -23.13
N ALA A 186 2.96 -9.25 -23.06
CA ALA A 186 3.76 -8.20 -22.44
C ALA A 186 3.96 -8.47 -20.95
N GLN A 187 2.92 -8.92 -20.24
CA GLN A 187 3.02 -9.30 -18.82
C GLN A 187 3.95 -10.50 -18.61
N GLU A 188 3.83 -11.56 -19.42
CA GLU A 188 4.68 -12.73 -19.31
C GLU A 188 6.16 -12.40 -19.55
N LYS A 189 6.44 -11.51 -20.49
CA LYS A 189 7.80 -11.04 -20.78
C LYS A 189 8.34 -10.09 -19.73
N GLY A 190 7.50 -9.17 -19.24
CA GLY A 190 7.90 -8.14 -18.26
C GLY A 190 8.01 -8.68 -16.83
N TYR A 191 7.17 -9.64 -16.48
CA TYR A 191 7.11 -10.23 -15.15
C TYR A 191 7.12 -11.76 -15.20
N PRO A 192 8.24 -12.36 -15.65
CA PRO A 192 8.33 -13.80 -15.74
C PRO A 192 8.12 -14.43 -14.35
N VAL A 193 7.08 -15.25 -14.22
CA VAL A 193 6.84 -16.02 -13.00
C VAL A 193 8.05 -16.92 -12.77
N ALA A 194 8.78 -16.69 -11.69
CA ALA A 194 9.89 -17.57 -11.31
C ALA A 194 9.34 -18.99 -11.20
N LYS A 195 9.77 -19.90 -12.10
CA LYS A 195 9.40 -21.31 -12.00
C LYS A 195 9.79 -21.77 -10.59
N PRO A 196 8.86 -22.40 -9.82
CA PRO A 196 9.19 -22.87 -8.51
C PRO A 196 10.42 -23.76 -8.61
N GLU A 197 11.53 -23.32 -8.01
CA GLU A 197 12.69 -24.17 -7.89
C GLU A 197 12.22 -25.46 -7.23
N LYS A 198 12.35 -26.58 -7.94
CA LYS A 198 12.06 -27.91 -7.36
C LYS A 198 12.88 -27.98 -6.09
N SER A 199 12.24 -27.85 -4.94
CA SER A 199 12.90 -27.96 -3.66
C SER A 199 13.71 -29.24 -3.70
N LYS A 200 15.03 -29.13 -3.72
CA LYS A 200 15.93 -30.30 -3.56
C LYS A 200 15.54 -30.86 -2.19
N LYS A 201 14.81 -31.98 -2.20
CA LYS A 201 14.45 -32.67 -0.95
C LYS A 201 15.73 -32.77 -0.13
N ALA A 202 15.77 -32.09 0.99
CA ALA A 202 16.90 -32.14 1.91
C ALA A 202 17.11 -33.64 2.21
N LYS A 203 18.27 -34.16 1.79
CA LYS A 203 18.65 -35.53 2.12
C LYS A 203 18.68 -35.59 3.65
N LYS A 204 17.75 -36.40 4.24
CA LYS A 204 17.79 -36.66 5.68
C LYS A 204 19.22 -37.05 6.04
N PRO A 205 19.83 -36.46 7.09
CA PRO A 205 21.15 -36.83 7.48
C PRO A 205 21.17 -38.34 7.80
N LYS A 206 21.99 -39.08 7.08
CA LYS A 206 22.20 -40.50 7.40
C LYS A 206 22.76 -40.56 8.82
N ASN A 207 21.97 -41.15 9.71
CA ASN A 207 22.40 -41.43 11.10
C ASN A 207 23.67 -42.29 11.04
N LYS A 208 24.84 -41.69 11.25
CA LYS A 208 26.05 -42.45 11.45
C LYS A 208 25.97 -43.02 12.86
N GLY A 209 25.60 -44.29 12.94
CA GLY A 209 25.56 -45.02 14.20
C GLY A 209 26.87 -44.84 14.96
N THR A 210 26.76 -44.33 16.17
CA THR A 210 27.86 -44.29 17.15
C THR A 210 28.23 -45.70 17.53
N ARG A 211 29.38 -46.14 17.05
CA ARG A 211 30.03 -47.36 17.48
C ARG A 211 31.03 -46.98 18.59
N TYR A 212 30.56 -46.81 19.81
CA TYR A 212 31.38 -47.01 21.04
C TYR A 212 30.46 -46.95 22.27
N PRO A 213 30.46 -48.01 23.14
CA PRO A 213 29.78 -47.89 24.42
C PRO A 213 30.79 -47.35 25.44
N GLY A 214 30.41 -46.31 26.16
CA GLY A 214 31.11 -45.85 27.36
C GLY A 214 31.69 -44.44 27.31
N SER A 215 30.87 -43.45 27.64
CA SER A 215 31.26 -42.31 28.47
C SER A 215 29.96 -41.58 28.92
N GLN A 216 29.85 -41.39 30.22
CA GLN A 216 28.76 -40.70 30.89
C GLN A 216 28.76 -39.20 30.53
N PRO A 217 27.59 -38.52 30.50
CA PRO A 217 27.54 -37.10 30.28
C PRO A 217 27.86 -36.33 31.55
N ASP A 218 28.94 -35.55 31.46
CA ASP A 218 29.22 -34.54 32.47
C ASP A 218 28.44 -33.27 32.11
N GLY A 219 27.68 -32.80 33.07
CA GLY A 219 26.81 -31.66 32.92
C GLY A 219 27.56 -30.35 33.13
N SER A 220 27.34 -29.40 32.24
CA SER A 220 27.21 -27.96 32.54
C SER A 220 27.06 -27.19 31.24
N ALA A 221 25.90 -26.66 31.03
CA ALA A 221 25.67 -25.57 30.10
C ALA A 221 25.95 -24.24 30.82
N PRO A 222 26.51 -23.22 30.15
CA PRO A 222 26.19 -21.86 30.50
C PRO A 222 25.29 -21.22 29.44
N ALA A 223 24.10 -20.85 29.88
CA ALA A 223 23.32 -19.83 29.21
C ALA A 223 24.02 -18.48 29.33
N GLY A 224 24.34 -17.88 28.21
CA GLY A 224 24.84 -16.51 28.14
C GLY A 224 23.87 -15.65 27.37
N ASP A 225 22.97 -14.99 28.08
CA ASP A 225 22.15 -13.89 27.56
C ASP A 225 23.03 -12.67 27.31
N ASP A 226 23.35 -12.40 26.07
CA ASP A 226 24.10 -11.20 25.67
C ASP A 226 23.15 -10.03 25.39
N LYS A 227 22.37 -9.62 26.42
CA LYS A 227 21.57 -8.40 26.41
C LYS A 227 22.31 -7.13 26.84
N SER A 228 23.54 -7.27 27.33
CA SER A 228 24.32 -6.13 27.85
C SER A 228 24.99 -5.30 26.75
N ALA A 229 25.40 -5.91 25.65
CA ALA A 229 26.07 -5.21 24.55
C ALA A 229 25.13 -4.28 23.76
N ILE A 230 23.84 -4.62 23.66
CA ILE A 230 22.88 -3.82 22.93
C ILE A 230 22.46 -2.57 23.72
N GLN A 231 22.40 -2.65 25.06
CA GLN A 231 22.11 -1.50 25.92
C GLN A 231 23.24 -0.48 25.94
N GLU A 232 24.49 -0.91 25.97
CA GLU A 232 25.64 -0.01 25.97
C GLU A 232 25.81 0.80 24.69
N VAL A 233 25.46 0.21 23.53
CA VAL A 233 25.46 0.92 22.24
C VAL A 233 24.30 1.93 22.17
N ALA A 234 23.14 1.62 22.74
CA ALA A 234 21.99 2.51 22.75
C ALA A 234 22.17 3.76 23.65
N GLU A 235 22.93 3.63 24.75
CA GLU A 235 23.28 4.77 25.62
C GLU A 235 24.32 5.69 24.96
N LYS A 236 25.36 5.14 24.34
CA LYS A 236 26.38 5.94 23.62
C LYS A 236 25.80 6.74 22.42
N VAL A 237 24.76 6.24 21.78
CA VAL A 237 24.08 6.96 20.69
C VAL A 237 23.22 8.11 21.25
N LYS A 238 22.65 7.97 22.45
CA LYS A 238 21.88 9.04 23.09
C LYS A 238 22.76 10.20 23.57
N GLU A 239 23.94 9.94 24.07
CA GLU A 239 24.88 10.99 24.49
C GLU A 239 25.45 11.78 23.30
N ALA A 240 25.69 11.14 22.15
CA ALA A 240 26.21 11.80 20.95
C ALA A 240 25.19 12.67 20.18
N VAL A 241 23.92 12.68 20.56
CA VAL A 241 22.85 13.50 19.93
C VAL A 241 22.50 14.74 20.77
N LEU A 242 23.09 14.89 21.96
CA LEU A 242 22.82 16.00 22.89
C LEU A 242 24.01 16.99 23.05
N GLU A 243 25.10 16.80 22.30
CA GLU A 243 26.15 17.78 22.02
C GLU A 243 25.99 18.37 20.58
#